data_b3afe8e97c5ee75ed403b861309d8694
#
_entry.id   b3afe8e97c5ee75ed403b861309d8694
#
_cell.length_a   1.000
_cell.length_b   1.000
_cell.length_c   1.000
_cell.angle_alpha   90.00
_cell.angle_beta   90.00
_cell.angle_gamma   90.00
#
_symmetry.space_group_name_H-M   'P 1'
#
loop_
_entity.id
_entity.type
_entity.pdbx_description
1 polymer ?
#
loop_
_entity_poly.entity_id
_entity_poly.type
_entity_poly.pdbx_seq_one_letter_code
_entity_poly.pdbx_strand_id
1 'polypeptide(L)'
;MLFSDKLQILRKSKGITQEELAEKLQVSRQAVAKWESGMAYPDIFNLIQLSELFHVTIDFLVKNKECGKAVNQVILSDLDELIEFKIAAVKNTYAGYANECSPSRTGSHDYCYEKGDYRYYDTWLGGEAFSGEEAIWKNEIPIFAMNYFGRTLEDTFSGDFLKEALRMATKKMPYRGPEYYQAGEYLYKTKVIGNIEWFQGYEEIYYHDTKVYECFYHGGVLKEEKQ
;
A
#
# COMPACT_ATOMS: atom_id res chain seq x y z
N MET A 1 -23.81 7.06 0.70
CA MET A 1 -24.39 7.18 -0.66
C MET A 1 -25.12 5.87 -0.97
N LEU A 2 -26.40 5.94 -1.27
CA LEU A 2 -27.23 4.76 -1.55
C LEU A 2 -26.88 4.12 -2.90
N PHE A 3 -27.28 2.88 -3.10
CA PHE A 3 -27.14 2.19 -4.40
C PHE A 3 -27.76 3.01 -5.54
N SER A 4 -28.95 3.53 -5.35
CA SER A 4 -29.67 4.39 -6.32
C SER A 4 -28.85 5.59 -6.77
N ASP A 5 -28.20 6.28 -5.83
CA ASP A 5 -27.37 7.45 -6.14
C ASP A 5 -26.14 7.07 -6.98
N LYS A 6 -25.50 5.96 -6.59
CA LYS A 6 -24.33 5.44 -7.31
C LYS A 6 -24.66 5.04 -8.74
N LEU A 7 -25.78 4.31 -8.90
CA LEU A 7 -26.23 3.89 -10.22
C LEU A 7 -26.50 5.08 -11.14
N GLN A 8 -27.20 6.12 -10.64
CA GLN A 8 -27.43 7.33 -11.39
C GLN A 8 -26.13 8.04 -11.80
N ILE A 9 -25.19 8.16 -10.86
CA ILE A 9 -23.89 8.80 -11.14
C ILE A 9 -23.11 8.02 -12.18
N LEU A 10 -23.00 6.69 -12.05
CA LEU A 10 -22.29 5.83 -12.99
C LEU A 10 -22.92 5.88 -14.40
N ARG A 11 -24.24 5.82 -14.49
CA ARG A 11 -24.93 5.94 -15.77
C ARG A 11 -24.69 7.30 -16.42
N LYS A 12 -24.87 8.38 -15.66
CA LYS A 12 -24.66 9.75 -16.16
C LYS A 12 -23.20 10.00 -16.56
N SER A 13 -22.23 9.46 -15.82
CA SER A 13 -20.80 9.59 -16.17
C SER A 13 -20.43 8.92 -17.49
N LYS A 14 -21.15 7.86 -17.87
CA LYS A 14 -21.04 7.23 -19.21
C LYS A 14 -21.88 7.89 -20.28
N GLY A 15 -22.67 8.93 -19.97
CA GLY A 15 -23.50 9.67 -20.90
C GLY A 15 -24.69 8.87 -21.46
N ILE A 16 -25.08 7.77 -20.82
CA ILE A 16 -26.18 6.92 -21.31
C ILE A 16 -27.49 7.20 -20.60
N THR A 17 -28.60 7.00 -21.33
CA THR A 17 -29.97 7.13 -20.82
C THR A 17 -30.39 5.90 -20.00
N GLN A 18 -31.51 5.98 -19.25
CA GLN A 18 -32.10 4.82 -18.59
C GLN A 18 -32.54 3.74 -19.59
N GLU A 19 -32.98 4.12 -20.77
CA GLU A 19 -33.35 3.23 -21.87
C GLU A 19 -32.14 2.43 -22.37
N GLU A 20 -31.06 3.12 -22.71
CA GLU A 20 -29.81 2.48 -23.16
C GLU A 20 -29.18 1.58 -22.08
N LEU A 21 -29.30 1.95 -20.80
CA LEU A 21 -28.87 1.08 -19.71
C LEU A 21 -29.72 -0.19 -19.63
N ALA A 22 -31.05 -0.03 -19.77
CA ALA A 22 -32.00 -1.15 -19.75
C ALA A 22 -31.76 -2.13 -20.92
N GLU A 23 -31.50 -1.61 -22.13
CA GLU A 23 -31.13 -2.43 -23.29
C GLU A 23 -29.84 -3.22 -23.05
N LYS A 24 -28.79 -2.60 -22.50
CA LYS A 24 -27.51 -3.25 -22.19
C LYS A 24 -27.65 -4.39 -21.17
N LEU A 25 -28.56 -4.23 -20.22
CA LEU A 25 -28.83 -5.23 -19.15
C LEU A 25 -29.97 -6.19 -19.51
N GLN A 26 -30.60 -6.05 -20.70
CA GLN A 26 -31.75 -6.85 -21.13
C GLN A 26 -32.93 -6.81 -20.14
N VAL A 27 -33.18 -5.66 -19.54
CA VAL A 27 -34.27 -5.42 -18.60
C VAL A 27 -35.19 -4.32 -19.11
N SER A 28 -36.33 -4.09 -18.46
CA SER A 28 -37.20 -2.98 -18.80
C SER A 28 -36.63 -1.64 -18.29
N ARG A 29 -36.88 -0.54 -19.00
CA ARG A 29 -36.57 0.83 -18.52
C ARG A 29 -37.20 1.08 -17.14
N GLN A 30 -38.40 0.53 -16.90
CA GLN A 30 -39.06 0.67 -15.60
C GLN A 30 -38.28 0.01 -14.46
N ALA A 31 -37.57 -1.11 -14.71
CA ALA A 31 -36.71 -1.72 -13.72
C ALA A 31 -35.55 -0.79 -13.34
N VAL A 32 -34.84 -0.22 -14.35
CA VAL A 32 -33.78 0.77 -14.13
C VAL A 32 -34.28 1.99 -13.36
N ALA A 33 -35.47 2.52 -13.73
CA ALA A 33 -36.08 3.64 -13.04
C ALA A 33 -36.40 3.35 -11.57
N LYS A 34 -36.88 2.14 -11.25
CA LYS A 34 -37.11 1.69 -9.87
C LYS A 34 -35.80 1.56 -9.09
N TRP A 35 -34.77 1.06 -9.71
CA TRP A 35 -33.43 0.94 -9.08
C TRP A 35 -32.85 2.32 -8.77
N GLU A 36 -32.92 3.27 -9.71
CA GLU A 36 -32.42 4.63 -9.54
C GLU A 36 -33.27 5.48 -8.58
N SER A 37 -34.55 5.15 -8.39
CA SER A 37 -35.41 5.79 -7.38
C SER A 37 -35.33 5.14 -5.99
N GLY A 38 -34.60 4.04 -5.86
CA GLY A 38 -34.49 3.29 -4.60
C GLY A 38 -35.74 2.46 -4.25
N MET A 39 -36.70 2.33 -5.16
CA MET A 39 -37.91 1.54 -4.95
C MET A 39 -37.66 0.03 -5.07
N ALA A 40 -36.58 -0.38 -5.74
CA ALA A 40 -36.20 -1.78 -5.89
C ALA A 40 -34.67 -1.88 -6.02
N TYR A 41 -34.15 -3.10 -5.79
CA TYR A 41 -32.77 -3.46 -6.07
C TYR A 41 -32.73 -4.44 -7.25
N PRO A 42 -31.66 -4.40 -8.07
CA PRO A 42 -31.41 -5.44 -9.06
C PRO A 42 -31.13 -6.78 -8.37
N ASP A 43 -31.44 -7.87 -9.04
CA ASP A 43 -30.99 -9.20 -8.63
C ASP A 43 -29.48 -9.37 -8.81
N ILE A 44 -28.95 -10.51 -8.37
CA ILE A 44 -27.51 -10.76 -8.39
C ILE A 44 -26.92 -10.76 -9.79
N PHE A 45 -27.66 -11.27 -10.80
CA PHE A 45 -27.19 -11.30 -12.18
C PHE A 45 -27.07 -9.89 -12.75
N ASN A 46 -28.06 -9.05 -12.50
CA ASN A 46 -28.03 -7.64 -12.90
C ASN A 46 -26.96 -6.87 -12.16
N LEU A 47 -26.67 -7.18 -10.88
CA LEU A 47 -25.55 -6.59 -10.14
C LEU A 47 -24.19 -6.95 -10.75
N ILE A 48 -24.01 -8.19 -11.19
CA ILE A 48 -22.80 -8.63 -11.90
C ILE A 48 -22.64 -7.85 -13.20
N GLN A 49 -23.70 -7.79 -14.03
CA GLN A 49 -23.67 -7.04 -15.28
C GLN A 49 -23.38 -5.53 -15.08
N LEU A 50 -23.96 -4.93 -14.05
CA LEU A 50 -23.68 -3.54 -13.66
C LEU A 50 -22.22 -3.35 -13.25
N SER A 51 -21.69 -4.27 -12.46
CA SER A 51 -20.28 -4.28 -12.04
C SER A 51 -19.34 -4.32 -13.25
N GLU A 52 -19.60 -5.21 -14.21
CA GLU A 52 -18.82 -5.33 -15.46
C GLU A 52 -18.97 -4.10 -16.34
N LEU A 53 -20.20 -3.64 -16.57
CA LEU A 53 -20.50 -2.49 -17.43
C LEU A 53 -19.82 -1.21 -16.95
N PHE A 54 -19.80 -0.98 -15.63
CA PHE A 54 -19.25 0.23 -15.03
C PHE A 54 -17.82 0.07 -14.52
N HIS A 55 -17.23 -1.13 -14.61
CA HIS A 55 -15.89 -1.45 -14.07
C HIS A 55 -15.75 -1.12 -12.59
N VAL A 56 -16.76 -1.44 -11.80
CA VAL A 56 -16.79 -1.25 -10.34
C VAL A 56 -17.12 -2.56 -9.65
N THR A 57 -16.71 -2.73 -8.39
CA THR A 57 -17.05 -3.94 -7.64
C THR A 57 -18.53 -3.96 -7.23
N ILE A 58 -19.12 -5.15 -7.08
CA ILE A 58 -20.47 -5.32 -6.52
C ILE A 58 -20.53 -4.70 -5.13
N ASP A 59 -19.49 -4.87 -4.33
CA ASP A 59 -19.35 -4.24 -3.01
C ASP A 59 -19.49 -2.71 -3.06
N PHE A 60 -18.84 -2.07 -4.03
CA PHE A 60 -19.00 -0.64 -4.24
C PHE A 60 -20.47 -0.28 -4.54
N LEU A 61 -21.15 -1.08 -5.35
CA LEU A 61 -22.55 -0.82 -5.69
C LEU A 61 -23.48 -0.93 -4.48
N VAL A 62 -23.38 -2.02 -3.70
CA VAL A 62 -24.39 -2.40 -2.71
C VAL A 62 -24.13 -1.89 -1.29
N LYS A 63 -22.86 -1.70 -0.89
CA LYS A 63 -22.53 -1.25 0.46
C LYS A 63 -22.75 0.24 0.61
N ASN A 64 -23.63 0.63 1.53
CA ASN A 64 -23.75 2.03 1.95
C ASN A 64 -22.51 2.44 2.76
N LYS A 65 -22.06 3.68 2.66
CA LYS A 65 -20.95 4.21 3.48
C LYS A 65 -21.14 4.00 5.00
N GLU A 66 -22.36 3.81 5.46
CA GLU A 66 -22.64 3.55 6.88
C GLU A 66 -22.37 2.10 7.31
N CYS A 67 -22.60 1.12 6.43
CA CYS A 67 -22.19 -0.26 6.68
C CYS A 67 -20.67 -0.45 6.55
N GLY A 68 -20.04 0.37 5.67
CA GLY A 68 -18.58 0.42 5.50
C GLY A 68 -17.84 1.15 6.62
N LYS A 69 -18.52 1.97 7.45
CA LYS A 69 -17.84 2.71 8.53
C LYS A 69 -17.28 1.79 9.61
N ALA A 70 -18.00 0.76 10.04
CA ALA A 70 -17.50 -0.16 11.05
C ALA A 70 -16.40 -1.08 10.49
N VAL A 71 -16.58 -1.64 9.28
CA VAL A 71 -15.58 -2.50 8.64
C VAL A 71 -14.39 -1.68 8.16
N ASN A 72 -14.61 -0.51 7.53
CA ASN A 72 -13.52 0.38 7.15
C ASN A 72 -12.80 1.01 8.36
N GLN A 73 -13.48 1.22 9.48
CA GLN A 73 -12.85 1.75 10.68
C GLN A 73 -11.95 0.71 11.35
N VAL A 74 -12.33 -0.57 11.33
CA VAL A 74 -11.49 -1.69 11.78
C VAL A 74 -10.30 -1.89 10.84
N ILE A 75 -10.51 -1.89 9.51
CA ILE A 75 -9.44 -2.02 8.52
C ILE A 75 -8.49 -0.79 8.57
N LEU A 76 -9.03 0.42 8.74
CA LEU A 76 -8.22 1.64 8.84
C LEU A 76 -7.43 1.67 10.16
N SER A 77 -8.00 1.20 11.28
CA SER A 77 -7.26 1.11 12.55
C SER A 77 -6.12 0.10 12.46
N ASP A 78 -6.34 -1.05 11.82
CA ASP A 78 -5.31 -2.08 11.63
C ASP A 78 -4.19 -1.59 10.69
N LEU A 79 -4.50 -0.80 9.65
CA LEU A 79 -3.51 -0.20 8.78
C LEU A 79 -2.72 0.93 9.47
N ASP A 80 -3.38 1.74 10.28
CA ASP A 80 -2.72 2.79 11.06
C ASP A 80 -1.76 2.17 12.11
N GLU A 81 -2.17 1.10 12.79
CA GLU A 81 -1.32 0.36 13.73
C GLU A 81 -0.11 -0.28 13.01
N LEU A 82 -0.33 -0.91 11.85
CA LEU A 82 0.73 -1.47 11.02
C LEU A 82 1.75 -0.39 10.61
N ILE A 83 1.27 0.77 10.15
CA ILE A 83 2.11 1.88 9.74
C ILE A 83 2.93 2.42 10.93
N GLU A 84 2.29 2.63 12.08
CA GLU A 84 2.96 3.08 13.31
C GLU A 84 4.03 2.08 13.76
N PHE A 85 3.69 0.79 13.75
CA PHE A 85 4.62 -0.26 14.10
C PHE A 85 5.81 -0.32 13.12
N LYS A 86 5.55 -0.27 11.79
CA LYS A 86 6.60 -0.27 10.77
C LYS A 86 7.59 0.89 10.97
N ILE A 87 7.09 2.10 11.17
CA ILE A 87 7.92 3.29 11.41
C ILE A 87 8.75 3.11 12.69
N ALA A 88 8.14 2.57 13.75
CA ALA A 88 8.85 2.31 15.00
C ALA A 88 9.93 1.22 14.81
N ALA A 89 9.64 0.16 14.05
CA ALA A 89 10.58 -0.93 13.78
C ALA A 89 11.82 -0.41 13.03
N VAL A 90 11.65 0.34 11.95
CA VAL A 90 12.76 0.94 11.19
C VAL A 90 13.65 1.81 12.08
N LYS A 91 13.05 2.61 12.97
CA LYS A 91 13.78 3.46 13.92
C LYS A 91 14.51 2.71 15.03
N ASN A 92 14.11 1.47 15.32
CA ASN A 92 14.72 0.63 16.35
C ASN A 92 15.58 -0.52 15.78
N THR A 93 15.80 -0.55 14.47
CA THR A 93 16.63 -1.54 13.76
C THR A 93 17.75 -0.86 12.97
N TYR A 94 17.92 -1.14 11.69
CA TYR A 94 19.00 -0.64 10.84
C TYR A 94 19.16 0.89 10.92
N ALA A 95 18.09 1.64 10.74
CA ALA A 95 18.15 3.10 10.77
C ALA A 95 18.43 3.66 12.17
N GLY A 96 18.13 2.91 13.23
CA GLY A 96 18.38 3.27 14.62
C GLY A 96 19.74 2.84 15.16
N TYR A 97 20.63 2.29 14.32
CA TYR A 97 21.93 1.75 14.73
C TYR A 97 21.83 0.61 15.74
N ALA A 98 20.78 -0.21 15.67
CA ALA A 98 20.69 -1.43 16.47
C ALA A 98 21.78 -2.44 16.07
N ASN A 99 22.02 -3.41 16.92
CA ASN A 99 22.83 -4.56 16.58
C ASN A 99 22.04 -5.51 15.67
N GLU A 100 22.75 -6.16 14.75
CA GLU A 100 22.17 -7.26 13.97
C GLU A 100 21.76 -8.41 14.88
N CYS A 101 20.68 -9.10 14.53
CA CYS A 101 20.32 -10.38 15.13
C CYS A 101 21.05 -11.55 14.43
N SER A 102 20.83 -12.79 14.89
CA SER A 102 21.46 -13.96 14.28
C SER A 102 21.07 -14.10 12.82
N PRO A 103 22.02 -14.30 11.89
CA PRO A 103 21.73 -14.43 10.47
C PRO A 103 20.75 -15.56 10.19
N SER A 104 19.69 -15.28 9.42
CA SER A 104 18.71 -16.28 8.97
C SER A 104 19.24 -17.13 7.81
N ARG A 105 20.20 -16.59 7.06
CA ARG A 105 20.84 -17.21 5.88
C ARG A 105 22.33 -16.94 5.89
N THR A 106 23.08 -17.79 5.21
CA THR A 106 24.54 -17.60 5.07
C THR A 106 24.83 -16.24 4.42
N GLY A 107 25.57 -15.38 5.13
CA GLY A 107 25.99 -14.07 4.66
C GLY A 107 24.88 -13.01 4.67
N SER A 108 23.74 -13.24 5.32
CA SER A 108 22.72 -12.23 5.50
C SER A 108 23.03 -11.28 6.65
N HIS A 109 22.55 -10.06 6.51
CA HIS A 109 22.44 -9.04 7.54
C HIS A 109 20.99 -8.99 8.00
N ASP A 110 20.74 -9.17 9.27
CA ASP A 110 19.40 -9.37 9.79
C ASP A 110 19.13 -8.46 10.99
N TYR A 111 17.98 -7.82 10.99
CA TYR A 111 17.46 -7.02 12.10
C TYR A 111 16.07 -7.47 12.48
N CYS A 112 15.79 -7.50 13.77
CA CYS A 112 14.49 -7.86 14.29
C CYS A 112 14.02 -6.86 15.36
N TYR A 113 12.71 -6.64 15.40
CA TYR A 113 12.05 -5.79 16.38
C TYR A 113 10.68 -6.34 16.74
N GLU A 114 10.39 -6.40 18.03
CA GLU A 114 9.12 -6.90 18.55
C GLU A 114 8.48 -5.88 19.49
N LYS A 115 7.16 -5.73 19.39
CA LYS A 115 6.38 -4.91 20.30
C LYS A 115 4.92 -5.37 20.31
N GLY A 116 4.46 -5.83 21.49
CA GLY A 116 3.12 -6.42 21.62
C GLY A 116 2.98 -7.66 20.75
N ASP A 117 1.96 -7.69 19.93
CA ASP A 117 1.65 -8.80 19.03
C ASP A 117 2.37 -8.73 17.68
N TYR A 118 3.17 -7.68 17.47
CA TYR A 118 3.85 -7.43 16.22
C TYR A 118 5.32 -7.83 16.27
N ARG A 119 5.79 -8.44 15.19
CA ARG A 119 7.20 -8.74 14.92
C ARG A 119 7.59 -8.20 13.55
N TYR A 120 8.73 -7.53 13.47
CA TYR A 120 9.37 -7.04 12.26
C TYR A 120 10.67 -7.79 12.03
N TYR A 121 10.94 -8.08 10.78
CA TYR A 121 12.20 -8.65 10.33
C TYR A 121 12.66 -7.96 9.05
N ASP A 122 13.92 -7.52 9.04
CA ASP A 122 14.59 -6.96 7.88
C ASP A 122 15.84 -7.78 7.61
N THR A 123 15.99 -8.31 6.41
CA THR A 123 17.06 -9.21 6.04
C THR A 123 17.56 -8.91 4.63
N TRP A 124 18.86 -8.79 4.44
CA TRP A 124 19.43 -8.62 3.11
C TRP A 124 20.74 -9.37 2.92
N LEU A 125 21.11 -9.54 1.66
CA LEU A 125 22.37 -10.07 1.16
C LEU A 125 23.10 -9.00 0.35
N GLY A 126 24.43 -9.04 0.37
CA GLY A 126 25.28 -8.14 -0.40
C GLY A 126 25.71 -6.89 0.37
N GLY A 127 26.43 -6.02 -0.29
CA GLY A 127 27.02 -4.79 0.26
C GLY A 127 26.85 -3.61 -0.70
N GLU A 128 27.78 -3.42 -1.65
CA GLU A 128 27.66 -2.36 -2.67
C GLU A 128 26.43 -2.53 -3.58
N ALA A 129 26.11 -3.76 -3.94
CA ALA A 129 24.82 -4.15 -4.50
C ALA A 129 24.15 -5.14 -3.53
N PHE A 130 22.91 -4.90 -3.20
CA PHE A 130 22.21 -5.65 -2.18
C PHE A 130 20.76 -5.91 -2.54
N SER A 131 20.21 -6.98 -1.98
CA SER A 131 18.80 -7.35 -2.10
C SER A 131 18.28 -7.85 -0.78
N GLY A 132 17.08 -7.42 -0.40
CA GLY A 132 16.49 -7.81 0.87
C GLY A 132 14.98 -7.73 0.92
N GLU A 133 14.48 -8.03 2.11
CA GLU A 133 13.07 -8.03 2.43
C GLU A 133 12.84 -7.48 3.85
N GLU A 134 11.86 -6.60 3.98
CA GLU A 134 11.22 -6.27 5.25
C GLU A 134 9.90 -7.04 5.34
N ALA A 135 9.63 -7.71 6.46
CA ALA A 135 8.36 -8.38 6.70
C ALA A 135 7.83 -8.12 8.11
N ILE A 136 6.50 -8.10 8.25
CA ILE A 136 5.81 -7.87 9.52
C ILE A 136 4.77 -8.94 9.75
N TRP A 137 4.78 -9.48 10.97
CA TRP A 137 3.79 -10.43 11.48
C TRP A 137 2.98 -9.79 12.60
N LYS A 138 1.71 -10.17 12.70
CA LYS A 138 0.83 -9.94 13.87
C LYS A 138 0.30 -11.28 14.36
N ASN A 139 0.56 -11.63 15.61
CA ASN A 139 0.21 -12.96 16.16
C ASN A 139 0.73 -14.12 15.29
N GLU A 140 1.99 -14.09 14.87
CA GLU A 140 2.66 -15.07 14.00
C GLU A 140 2.09 -15.17 12.56
N ILE A 141 1.09 -14.37 12.20
CA ILE A 141 0.52 -14.30 10.86
C ILE A 141 1.25 -13.20 10.07
N PRO A 142 1.85 -13.50 8.90
CA PRO A 142 2.48 -12.48 8.08
C PRO A 142 1.42 -11.55 7.49
N ILE A 143 1.56 -10.25 7.75
CA ILE A 143 0.56 -9.24 7.34
C ILE A 143 1.10 -8.21 6.35
N PHE A 144 2.42 -8.09 6.22
CA PHE A 144 3.07 -7.14 5.33
C PHE A 144 4.42 -7.66 4.89
N ALA A 145 4.80 -7.39 3.64
CA ALA A 145 6.17 -7.57 3.17
C ALA A 145 6.53 -6.51 2.12
N MET A 146 7.83 -6.17 2.07
CA MET A 146 8.42 -5.29 1.08
C MET A 146 9.78 -5.84 0.66
N ASN A 147 9.96 -6.09 -0.62
CA ASN A 147 11.26 -6.45 -1.19
C ASN A 147 11.97 -5.22 -1.73
N TYR A 148 13.29 -5.24 -1.70
CA TYR A 148 14.10 -4.15 -2.23
C TYR A 148 15.38 -4.68 -2.89
N PHE A 149 15.85 -3.94 -3.90
CA PHE A 149 17.13 -4.13 -4.55
C PHE A 149 17.78 -2.78 -4.79
N GLY A 150 19.00 -2.60 -4.29
CA GLY A 150 19.71 -1.34 -4.37
C GLY A 150 21.19 -1.51 -4.63
N ARG A 151 21.85 -0.38 -4.89
CA ARG A 151 23.30 -0.32 -5.06
C ARG A 151 23.86 1.05 -4.74
N THR A 152 25.13 1.07 -4.33
CA THR A 152 25.97 2.27 -4.32
C THR A 152 26.57 2.47 -5.70
N LEU A 153 26.75 3.71 -6.09
CA LEU A 153 27.25 4.09 -7.42
C LEU A 153 28.63 4.77 -7.36
N GLU A 154 28.92 5.37 -6.20
CA GLU A 154 30.17 6.14 -5.99
C GLU A 154 30.67 5.96 -4.56
N ASP A 155 31.97 6.08 -4.36
CA ASP A 155 32.61 5.95 -3.04
C ASP A 155 32.18 7.03 -2.03
N THR A 156 31.59 8.13 -2.52
CA THR A 156 31.03 9.21 -1.70
C THR A 156 29.67 8.87 -1.08
N PHE A 157 29.12 7.67 -1.30
CA PHE A 157 27.91 7.23 -0.62
C PHE A 157 28.09 7.21 0.91
N SER A 158 27.06 7.66 1.63
CA SER A 158 27.02 7.64 3.09
C SER A 158 25.86 6.78 3.60
N GLY A 159 26.19 5.63 4.21
CA GLY A 159 25.22 4.77 4.88
C GLY A 159 24.59 5.48 6.10
N ASP A 160 25.30 6.37 6.77
CA ASP A 160 24.76 7.14 7.90
C ASP A 160 23.70 8.15 7.45
N PHE A 161 23.93 8.81 6.30
CA PHE A 161 22.91 9.67 5.71
C PHE A 161 21.66 8.89 5.25
N LEU A 162 21.83 7.69 4.66
CA LEU A 162 20.70 6.83 4.34
C LEU A 162 19.90 6.50 5.61
N LYS A 163 20.55 6.06 6.69
CA LYS A 163 19.89 5.78 7.97
C LYS A 163 19.15 7.00 8.51
N GLU A 164 19.75 8.16 8.41
CA GLU A 164 19.12 9.43 8.82
C GLU A 164 17.84 9.70 8.01
N ALA A 165 17.91 9.59 6.68
CA ALA A 165 16.74 9.75 5.82
C ALA A 165 15.62 8.75 6.12
N LEU A 166 15.96 7.47 6.35
CA LEU A 166 14.98 6.44 6.67
C LEU A 166 14.26 6.72 8.02
N ARG A 167 14.96 7.30 9.01
CA ARG A 167 14.33 7.71 10.28
C ARG A 167 13.27 8.80 10.13
N MET A 168 13.30 9.54 9.01
CA MET A 168 12.34 10.61 8.73
C MET A 168 11.04 10.10 8.09
N ALA A 169 10.86 8.79 7.97
CA ALA A 169 9.59 8.19 7.52
C ALA A 169 8.42 8.69 8.37
N THR A 170 7.29 8.97 7.72
CA THR A 170 6.06 9.49 8.32
C THR A 170 4.87 8.60 7.99
N LYS A 171 3.74 8.80 8.68
CA LYS A 171 2.49 8.09 8.37
C LYS A 171 2.02 8.30 6.92
N LYS A 172 2.35 9.43 6.30
CA LYS A 172 2.03 9.70 4.89
C LYS A 172 3.00 9.03 3.92
N MET A 173 4.22 8.79 4.37
CA MET A 173 5.30 8.13 3.61
C MET A 173 5.94 7.05 4.48
N PRO A 174 5.24 5.89 4.70
CA PRO A 174 5.70 4.86 5.63
C PRO A 174 6.61 3.81 4.99
N TYR A 175 6.98 3.98 3.72
CA TYR A 175 7.63 2.94 2.92
C TYR A 175 9.11 2.77 3.26
N ARG A 176 9.88 3.82 2.97
CA ARG A 176 11.32 3.93 3.24
C ARG A 176 11.60 5.27 3.95
N GLY A 177 12.16 6.28 3.29
CA GLY A 177 12.32 7.65 3.79
C GLY A 177 11.15 8.58 3.37
N PRO A 178 11.25 9.88 3.68
CA PRO A 178 10.32 10.91 3.21
C PRO A 178 10.48 11.14 1.71
N GLU A 179 9.51 11.81 1.09
CA GLU A 179 9.61 12.16 -0.35
C GLU A 179 10.89 12.92 -0.69
N TYR A 180 11.35 13.74 0.26
CA TYR A 180 12.54 14.56 0.12
C TYR A 180 13.19 14.78 1.49
N TYR A 181 14.53 14.61 1.58
CA TYR A 181 15.32 14.91 2.77
C TYR A 181 16.71 15.41 2.38
N GLN A 182 17.16 16.48 3.00
CA GLN A 182 18.49 17.07 2.76
C GLN A 182 19.21 17.33 4.09
N ALA A 183 20.45 16.93 4.18
CA ALA A 183 21.36 17.29 5.27
C ALA A 183 22.79 17.45 4.73
N GLY A 184 23.38 18.61 5.01
CA GLY A 184 24.69 18.97 4.45
C GLY A 184 24.67 18.95 2.92
N GLU A 185 25.60 18.21 2.34
CA GLU A 185 25.82 18.09 0.90
C GLU A 185 25.03 16.93 0.27
N TYR A 186 24.28 16.17 1.09
CA TYR A 186 23.48 15.01 0.66
C TYR A 186 22.03 15.36 0.48
N LEU A 187 21.43 14.73 -0.53
CA LEU A 187 20.02 14.84 -0.87
C LEU A 187 19.44 13.45 -1.12
N TYR A 188 18.44 13.07 -0.32
CA TYR A 188 17.61 11.89 -0.52
C TYR A 188 16.30 12.27 -1.21
N LYS A 189 15.87 11.44 -2.16
CA LYS A 189 14.58 11.55 -2.83
C LYS A 189 13.96 10.17 -2.96
N THR A 190 12.64 10.09 -2.83
CA THR A 190 11.90 8.88 -3.18
C THR A 190 10.60 9.21 -3.89
N LYS A 191 10.18 8.30 -4.77
CA LYS A 191 8.86 8.31 -5.41
C LYS A 191 8.18 6.99 -5.18
N VAL A 192 6.89 7.04 -4.85
CA VAL A 192 6.06 5.86 -4.62
C VAL A 192 4.81 5.93 -5.48
N ILE A 193 4.42 4.81 -6.04
CA ILE A 193 3.17 4.60 -6.76
C ILE A 193 2.37 3.54 -5.98
N GLY A 194 1.10 3.82 -5.73
CA GLY A 194 0.22 2.94 -4.93
C GLY A 194 -0.01 3.45 -3.51
N ASN A 195 -0.41 2.54 -2.64
CA ASN A 195 -0.65 2.78 -1.22
C ASN A 195 -0.06 1.63 -0.39
N ILE A 196 -0.19 1.67 0.95
CA ILE A 196 0.42 0.66 1.84
C ILE A 196 -0.06 -0.78 1.56
N GLU A 197 -1.22 -0.97 0.92
CA GLU A 197 -1.73 -2.30 0.56
C GLU A 197 -1.03 -2.88 -0.68
N TRP A 198 -0.57 -2.01 -1.61
CA TRP A 198 0.15 -2.40 -2.83
C TRP A 198 0.92 -1.19 -3.38
N PHE A 199 2.23 -1.24 -3.36
CA PHE A 199 3.09 -0.14 -3.81
C PHE A 199 4.34 -0.63 -4.52
N GLN A 200 4.92 0.30 -5.27
CA GLN A 200 6.27 0.24 -5.77
C GLN A 200 6.91 1.60 -5.63
N GLY A 201 8.21 1.63 -5.39
CA GLY A 201 8.94 2.87 -5.21
C GLY A 201 10.37 2.78 -5.68
N TYR A 202 10.97 3.95 -5.77
CA TYR A 202 12.34 4.14 -6.16
C TYR A 202 12.93 5.26 -5.33
N GLU A 203 14.08 5.03 -4.71
CA GLU A 203 14.81 6.03 -3.92
C GLU A 203 16.22 6.25 -4.46
N GLU A 204 16.70 7.46 -4.29
CA GLU A 204 18.01 7.93 -4.74
C GLU A 204 18.66 8.79 -3.67
N ILE A 205 19.99 8.74 -3.62
CA ILE A 205 20.79 9.71 -2.87
C ILE A 205 21.75 10.39 -3.83
N TYR A 206 21.85 11.70 -3.68
CA TYR A 206 22.83 12.55 -4.35
C TYR A 206 23.80 13.12 -3.35
N TYR A 207 25.05 13.19 -3.73
CA TYR A 207 26.09 14.00 -3.09
C TYR A 207 26.43 15.14 -4.06
N HIS A 208 26.11 16.37 -3.68
CA HIS A 208 26.00 17.50 -4.63
C HIS A 208 25.08 17.11 -5.81
N ASP A 209 25.58 17.20 -7.04
CA ASP A 209 24.84 16.88 -8.27
C ASP A 209 25.08 15.43 -8.76
N THR A 210 25.88 14.64 -8.04
CA THR A 210 26.22 13.26 -8.42
C THR A 210 25.34 12.26 -7.69
N LYS A 211 24.65 11.39 -8.44
CA LYS A 211 23.89 10.29 -7.84
C LYS A 211 24.85 9.22 -7.32
N VAL A 212 24.80 8.96 -6.02
CA VAL A 212 25.71 8.04 -5.32
C VAL A 212 25.05 6.73 -4.86
N TYR A 213 23.70 6.66 -4.92
CA TYR A 213 22.93 5.51 -4.48
C TYR A 213 21.57 5.47 -5.17
N GLU A 214 21.09 4.25 -5.42
CA GLU A 214 19.73 4.01 -5.88
C GLU A 214 19.17 2.70 -5.35
N CYS A 215 17.85 2.65 -5.11
CA CYS A 215 17.16 1.45 -4.67
C CYS A 215 15.73 1.41 -5.20
N PHE A 216 15.33 0.26 -5.74
CA PHE A 216 13.96 -0.07 -6.09
C PHE A 216 13.34 -0.90 -4.97
N TYR A 217 12.07 -0.65 -4.69
CA TYR A 217 11.33 -1.43 -3.70
C TYR A 217 9.87 -1.58 -4.09
N HIS A 218 9.26 -2.67 -3.67
CA HIS A 218 7.85 -2.94 -3.86
C HIS A 218 7.33 -3.84 -2.74
N GLY A 219 6.04 -3.75 -2.45
CA GLY A 219 5.45 -4.54 -1.38
C GLY A 219 3.99 -4.22 -1.14
N GLY A 220 3.50 -4.67 -0.01
CA GLY A 220 2.14 -4.40 0.42
C GLY A 220 1.66 -5.31 1.54
N VAL A 221 0.37 -5.18 1.83
CA VAL A 221 -0.33 -6.02 2.80
C VAL A 221 -0.51 -7.42 2.23
N LEU A 222 -0.12 -8.44 3.00
CA LEU A 222 -0.33 -9.83 2.67
C LEU A 222 -1.75 -10.25 3.02
N LYS A 223 -2.33 -11.11 2.20
CA LYS A 223 -3.66 -11.69 2.40
C LYS A 223 -3.56 -13.19 2.22
N GLU A 224 -4.07 -13.95 3.19
CA GLU A 224 -4.19 -15.40 3.05
C GLU A 224 -5.22 -15.74 1.95
N GLU A 225 -5.04 -16.90 1.31
CA GLU A 225 -6.03 -17.44 0.39
C GLU A 225 -7.34 -17.66 1.15
N LYS A 226 -8.44 -17.23 0.54
CA LYS A 226 -9.77 -17.59 1.03
C LYS A 226 -9.97 -19.08 0.79
N GLN A 227 -10.00 -19.85 1.87
CA GLN A 227 -10.43 -21.26 1.83
C GLN A 227 -11.89 -21.37 1.40
#